data_8f525c01693202aacddf345138dcfeb1
#
_entry.id   8f525c01693202aacddf345138dcfeb1
#
_cell.length_a   1.000
_cell.length_b   1.000
_cell.length_c   1.000
_cell.angle_alpha   90.00
_cell.angle_beta   90.00
_cell.angle_gamma   90.00
#
_symmetry.space_group_name_H-M   'P 1'
#
loop_
_entity.id
_entity.type
_entity.pdbx_description
1 polymer ?
#
loop_
_entity_poly.entity_id
_entity_poly.type
_entity_poly.pdbx_seq_one_letter_code
_entity_poly.pdbx_strand_id
1 'polypeptide(L)'
;NYVLVIEPDGSLGDRFDKKRRVPFGEYTPLRPLFEPIAGASLPPRDAVPGDAVAVIGTDAGPMAVVISWEVFFSRRVREGVREGGQAVLNPTNGSSYWLTQVQTQQIASSQLRAVESGRWLVQVSPTGFSAFVDPDGTVSQRTGVSEQKVITGTVEMLDSTTPAQALGVLPALLMAAAAIAVAQWRFRPARGRGGGGGGESSDGEPSETLTPPASA
;
A
#
# COMPACT_ATOMS: atom_id res chain seq x y z
N ASN A 1 -0.53 4.55 -19.38
CA ASN A 1 0.74 3.91 -18.96
C ASN A 1 0.64 2.40 -19.17
N TYR A 2 1.58 1.82 -19.90
CA TYR A 2 1.60 0.36 -20.18
C TYR A 2 3.04 -0.14 -20.35
N VAL A 3 3.20 -1.44 -20.22
CA VAL A 3 4.37 -2.22 -20.62
C VAL A 3 3.96 -3.09 -21.81
N LEU A 4 4.85 -3.23 -22.75
CA LEU A 4 4.66 -4.05 -23.95
C LEU A 4 5.88 -4.94 -24.14
N VAL A 5 5.66 -6.20 -24.40
CA VAL A 5 6.70 -7.13 -24.84
C VAL A 5 6.90 -6.94 -26.34
N ILE A 6 8.15 -6.82 -26.75
CA ILE A 6 8.54 -6.85 -28.16
C ILE A 6 9.33 -8.14 -28.35
N GLU A 7 8.83 -9.02 -29.18
CA GLU A 7 9.44 -10.31 -29.45
C GLU A 7 10.72 -10.15 -30.30
N PRO A 8 11.63 -11.14 -30.32
CA PRO A 8 12.87 -11.06 -31.08
C PRO A 8 12.68 -10.82 -32.60
N ASP A 9 11.54 -11.22 -33.17
CA ASP A 9 11.18 -10.99 -34.57
C ASP A 9 10.57 -9.57 -34.80
N GLY A 10 10.42 -8.76 -33.74
CA GLY A 10 9.83 -7.43 -33.77
C GLY A 10 8.31 -7.42 -33.66
N SER A 11 7.65 -8.57 -33.51
CA SER A 11 6.21 -8.62 -33.27
C SER A 11 5.86 -8.15 -31.85
N LEU A 12 4.60 -7.76 -31.67
CA LEU A 12 4.09 -7.32 -30.37
C LEU A 12 3.56 -8.53 -29.60
N GLY A 13 4.16 -8.78 -28.46
CA GLY A 13 3.73 -9.77 -27.49
C GLY A 13 2.75 -9.20 -26.44
N ASP A 14 2.84 -9.71 -25.24
CA ASP A 14 1.94 -9.34 -24.14
C ASP A 14 1.99 -7.85 -23.79
N ARG A 15 0.83 -7.33 -23.41
CA ARG A 15 0.67 -5.95 -22.94
C ARG A 15 0.07 -5.94 -21.54
N PHE A 16 0.67 -5.12 -20.65
CA PHE A 16 0.16 -4.83 -19.32
C PHE A 16 -0.14 -3.35 -19.17
N ASP A 17 -1.39 -3.00 -18.89
CA ASP A 17 -1.82 -1.63 -18.61
C ASP A 17 -1.84 -1.37 -17.09
N LYS A 18 -1.29 -0.21 -16.69
CA LYS A 18 -1.21 0.21 -15.29
C LYS A 18 -2.60 0.30 -14.66
N LYS A 19 -2.79 -0.38 -13.55
CA LYS A 19 -4.07 -0.42 -12.83
C LYS A 19 -4.18 0.67 -11.77
N ARG A 20 -3.12 0.87 -10.95
CA ARG A 20 -3.13 1.85 -9.87
C ARG A 20 -2.52 3.16 -10.32
N ARG A 21 -3.39 4.10 -10.59
CA ARG A 21 -3.04 5.44 -11.02
C ARG A 21 -2.63 6.33 -9.84
N VAL A 22 -1.77 7.32 -10.10
CA VAL A 22 -1.35 8.33 -9.12
C VAL A 22 -2.46 9.39 -8.97
N PRO A 23 -3.04 9.56 -7.78
CA PRO A 23 -4.00 10.63 -7.52
C PRO A 23 -3.36 12.00 -7.82
N PHE A 24 -4.11 12.89 -8.45
CA PHE A 24 -3.68 14.24 -8.88
C PHE A 24 -2.51 14.29 -9.88
N GLY A 25 -1.87 13.15 -10.16
CA GLY A 25 -0.83 13.05 -11.19
C GLY A 25 -1.31 12.39 -12.48
N GLU A 26 -2.13 11.34 -12.35
CA GLU A 26 -2.65 10.56 -13.49
C GLU A 26 -4.18 10.59 -13.59
N TYR A 27 -4.86 10.93 -12.51
CA TYR A 27 -6.30 11.17 -12.47
C TYR A 27 -6.66 12.10 -11.33
N THR A 28 -7.81 12.74 -11.40
CA THR A 28 -8.32 13.61 -10.34
C THR A 28 -9.46 12.94 -9.61
N PRO A 29 -9.26 12.47 -8.34
CA PRO A 29 -10.36 12.02 -7.52
C PRO A 29 -11.38 13.14 -7.34
N LEU A 30 -12.69 12.81 -7.40
CA LEU A 30 -13.77 13.82 -7.25
C LEU A 30 -13.53 15.07 -8.11
N ARG A 31 -13.15 14.90 -9.37
CA ARG A 31 -12.83 15.98 -10.32
C ARG A 31 -13.78 17.17 -10.26
N PRO A 32 -15.12 17.02 -10.22
CA PRO A 32 -16.03 18.17 -10.15
C PRO A 32 -15.81 19.07 -8.93
N LEU A 33 -15.25 18.53 -7.84
CA LEU A 33 -14.95 19.29 -6.62
C LEU A 33 -13.63 20.05 -6.74
N PHE A 34 -12.61 19.44 -7.35
CA PHE A 34 -11.25 20.00 -7.38
C PHE A 34 -10.98 20.86 -8.62
N GLU A 35 -11.66 20.62 -9.71
CA GLU A 35 -11.45 21.35 -10.97
C GLU A 35 -11.67 22.87 -10.86
N PRO A 36 -12.69 23.40 -10.14
CA PRO A 36 -12.85 24.83 -9.93
C PRO A 36 -11.72 25.49 -9.12
N ILE A 37 -11.02 24.70 -8.28
CA ILE A 37 -10.02 25.21 -7.34
C ILE A 37 -8.61 25.12 -7.92
N ALA A 38 -8.29 24.03 -8.61
CA ALA A 38 -6.94 23.68 -9.02
C ALA A 38 -6.83 23.25 -10.51
N GLY A 39 -7.79 23.62 -11.33
CA GLY A 39 -7.95 23.11 -12.70
C GLY A 39 -6.67 23.14 -13.55
N ALA A 40 -5.92 24.24 -13.51
CA ALA A 40 -4.67 24.38 -14.24
C ALA A 40 -3.53 23.45 -13.78
N SER A 41 -3.60 22.96 -12.54
CA SER A 41 -2.61 22.06 -11.92
C SER A 41 -3.02 20.59 -12.00
N LEU A 42 -4.23 20.30 -12.48
CA LEU A 42 -4.74 18.93 -12.57
C LEU A 42 -4.37 18.31 -13.93
N PRO A 43 -4.28 16.95 -13.99
CA PRO A 43 -4.14 16.27 -15.26
C PRO A 43 -5.28 16.67 -16.22
N PRO A 44 -4.97 17.02 -17.47
CA PRO A 44 -6.01 17.46 -18.44
C PRO A 44 -7.01 16.33 -18.75
N ARG A 45 -6.57 15.08 -18.63
CA ARG A 45 -7.39 13.89 -18.79
C ARG A 45 -7.01 12.85 -17.74
N ASP A 46 -7.99 12.11 -17.26
CA ASP A 46 -7.73 10.98 -16.38
C ASP A 46 -7.19 9.80 -17.20
N ALA A 47 -6.08 9.22 -16.77
CA ALA A 47 -5.58 7.98 -17.35
C ALA A 47 -6.60 6.85 -17.15
N VAL A 48 -6.79 6.03 -18.16
CA VAL A 48 -7.63 4.84 -18.07
C VAL A 48 -6.87 3.76 -17.29
N PRO A 49 -7.46 3.17 -16.22
CA PRO A 49 -6.82 2.07 -15.51
C PRO A 49 -6.89 0.78 -16.33
N GLY A 50 -5.86 -0.05 -16.24
CA GLY A 50 -5.91 -1.43 -16.68
C GLY A 50 -6.76 -2.30 -15.72
N ASP A 51 -7.17 -3.45 -16.19
CA ASP A 51 -7.94 -4.46 -15.44
C ASP A 51 -7.18 -5.79 -15.30
N ALA A 52 -6.15 -6.00 -16.11
CA ALA A 52 -5.36 -7.22 -16.13
C ALA A 52 -4.64 -7.52 -14.81
N VAL A 53 -4.39 -8.80 -14.56
CA VAL A 53 -3.50 -9.28 -13.50
C VAL A 53 -2.07 -8.78 -13.75
N ALA A 54 -1.29 -8.65 -12.68
CA ALA A 54 0.03 -8.02 -12.73
C ALA A 54 1.13 -8.99 -13.24
N VAL A 55 0.91 -9.67 -14.35
CA VAL A 55 1.85 -10.62 -14.96
C VAL A 55 1.87 -10.46 -16.47
N ILE A 56 3.03 -10.65 -17.09
CA ILE A 56 3.22 -10.75 -18.55
C ILE A 56 4.06 -11.97 -18.86
N GLY A 57 3.78 -12.60 -20.01
CA GLY A 57 4.61 -13.64 -20.61
C GLY A 57 5.80 -13.03 -21.34
N THR A 58 6.96 -13.66 -21.22
CA THR A 58 8.17 -13.34 -21.99
C THR A 58 8.89 -14.62 -22.38
N ASP A 59 9.79 -14.57 -23.35
CA ASP A 59 10.64 -15.73 -23.72
C ASP A 59 11.46 -16.27 -22.55
N ALA A 60 11.79 -15.42 -21.57
CA ALA A 60 12.49 -15.82 -20.36
C ALA A 60 11.59 -16.45 -19.28
N GLY A 61 10.28 -16.43 -19.50
CA GLY A 61 9.26 -16.89 -18.55
C GLY A 61 8.30 -15.79 -18.10
N PRO A 62 7.33 -16.11 -17.24
CA PRO A 62 6.35 -15.14 -16.75
C PRO A 62 6.98 -14.17 -15.75
N MET A 63 6.72 -12.88 -15.92
CA MET A 63 7.20 -11.83 -15.04
C MET A 63 6.05 -11.05 -14.38
N ALA A 64 6.11 -10.87 -13.08
CA ALA A 64 5.22 -9.94 -12.40
C ALA A 64 5.58 -8.50 -12.79
N VAL A 65 4.58 -7.67 -13.08
CA VAL A 65 4.80 -6.27 -13.50
C VAL A 65 4.06 -5.32 -12.60
N VAL A 66 4.78 -4.33 -12.11
CA VAL A 66 4.22 -3.17 -11.40
C VAL A 66 4.80 -1.90 -12.00
N ILE A 67 3.96 -0.94 -12.35
CA ILE A 67 4.43 0.29 -13.00
C ILE A 67 4.54 1.41 -11.98
N SER A 68 5.78 1.84 -11.69
CA SER A 68 6.09 3.04 -10.89
C SER A 68 5.39 3.02 -9.51
N TRP A 69 4.37 3.86 -9.31
CA TRP A 69 3.57 3.98 -8.09
C TRP A 69 3.03 2.64 -7.55
N GLU A 70 2.84 1.64 -8.41
CA GLU A 70 2.29 0.34 -8.03
C GLU A 70 3.21 -0.45 -7.09
N VAL A 71 4.53 -0.18 -7.09
CA VAL A 71 5.49 -0.85 -6.20
C VAL A 71 5.25 -0.57 -4.72
N PHE A 72 4.59 0.54 -4.39
CA PHE A 72 4.21 0.84 -3.01
C PHE A 72 3.12 -0.10 -2.47
N PHE A 73 2.43 -0.84 -3.34
CA PHE A 73 1.32 -1.71 -2.97
C PHE A 73 1.70 -3.19 -3.04
N SER A 74 1.94 -3.83 -1.91
CA SER A 74 2.31 -5.25 -1.83
C SER A 74 1.31 -6.15 -2.55
N ARG A 75 0.02 -5.79 -2.53
CA ARG A 75 -1.04 -6.56 -3.18
C ARG A 75 -0.81 -6.73 -4.69
N ARG A 76 -0.25 -5.71 -5.38
CA ARG A 76 -0.01 -5.79 -6.84
C ARG A 76 1.12 -6.75 -7.17
N VAL A 77 2.24 -6.66 -6.47
CA VAL A 77 3.36 -7.61 -6.63
C VAL A 77 2.90 -9.02 -6.28
N ARG A 78 2.19 -9.16 -5.15
CA ARG A 78 1.65 -10.44 -4.71
C ARG A 78 0.69 -11.07 -5.72
N GLU A 79 -0.17 -10.27 -6.37
CA GLU A 79 -1.06 -10.69 -7.43
C GLU A 79 -0.25 -11.29 -8.60
N GLY A 80 0.74 -10.56 -9.14
CA GLY A 80 1.55 -11.02 -10.25
C GLY A 80 2.38 -12.27 -9.94
N VAL A 81 2.94 -12.37 -8.72
CA VAL A 81 3.69 -13.55 -8.30
C VAL A 81 2.77 -14.77 -8.11
N ARG A 82 1.54 -14.59 -7.61
CA ARG A 82 0.56 -15.68 -7.49
C ARG A 82 0.08 -16.22 -8.84
N GLU A 83 0.05 -15.38 -9.85
CA GLU A 83 -0.26 -15.77 -11.23
C GLU A 83 0.97 -16.28 -11.99
N GLY A 84 2.05 -16.60 -11.28
CA GLY A 84 3.21 -17.28 -11.82
C GLY A 84 4.41 -16.40 -12.12
N GLY A 85 4.38 -15.09 -11.80
CA GLY A 85 5.54 -14.21 -12.01
C GLY A 85 6.77 -14.68 -11.25
N GLN A 86 7.86 -14.98 -11.97
CA GLN A 86 9.09 -15.55 -11.45
C GLN A 86 10.16 -14.50 -11.10
N ALA A 87 10.02 -13.29 -11.65
CA ALA A 87 10.74 -12.08 -11.28
C ALA A 87 9.77 -10.91 -11.31
N VAL A 88 10.16 -9.76 -10.76
CA VAL A 88 9.33 -8.55 -10.73
C VAL A 88 9.98 -7.45 -11.55
N LEU A 89 9.22 -6.86 -12.48
CA LEU A 89 9.63 -5.69 -13.26
C LEU A 89 8.91 -4.45 -12.75
N ASN A 90 9.67 -3.39 -12.46
CA ASN A 90 9.14 -2.08 -12.06
C ASN A 90 9.65 -0.98 -12.99
N PRO A 91 9.12 -0.85 -14.22
CA PRO A 91 9.40 0.31 -15.03
C PRO A 91 8.77 1.56 -14.39
N THR A 92 9.57 2.62 -14.27
CA THR A 92 9.16 3.85 -13.60
C THR A 92 9.72 5.07 -14.31
N ASN A 93 9.06 6.21 -14.12
CA ASN A 93 9.59 7.50 -14.56
C ASN A 93 9.53 8.47 -13.37
N GLY A 94 10.71 8.82 -12.87
CA GLY A 94 10.89 9.71 -11.73
C GLY A 94 10.93 11.20 -12.07
N SER A 95 10.69 11.62 -13.33
CA SER A 95 10.89 13.01 -13.76
C SER A 95 10.07 14.03 -12.97
N SER A 96 8.81 13.69 -12.62
CA SER A 96 7.93 14.55 -11.81
C SER A 96 8.33 14.64 -10.33
N TYR A 97 9.25 13.81 -9.89
CA TYR A 97 9.70 13.70 -8.50
C TYR A 97 11.21 13.93 -8.37
N TRP A 98 11.80 14.67 -9.32
CA TRP A 98 13.24 14.92 -9.36
C TRP A 98 13.71 15.61 -8.06
N LEU A 99 14.82 15.13 -7.50
CA LEU A 99 15.41 15.56 -6.23
C LEU A 99 14.45 15.49 -5.02
N THR A 100 13.41 14.67 -5.09
CA THR A 100 12.54 14.40 -3.94
C THR A 100 12.87 13.05 -3.28
N GLN A 101 12.39 12.86 -2.06
CA GLN A 101 12.54 11.59 -1.33
C GLN A 101 11.76 10.43 -1.98
N VAL A 102 10.80 10.71 -2.86
CA VAL A 102 9.97 9.69 -3.51
C VAL A 102 10.80 8.66 -4.26
N GLN A 103 11.89 9.07 -4.92
CA GLN A 103 12.77 8.16 -5.64
C GLN A 103 13.49 7.18 -4.70
N THR A 104 13.97 7.66 -3.54
CA THR A 104 14.58 6.81 -2.51
C THR A 104 13.55 5.88 -1.87
N GLN A 105 12.35 6.39 -1.58
CA GLN A 105 11.24 5.58 -1.07
C GLN A 105 10.82 4.49 -2.05
N GLN A 106 10.91 4.76 -3.35
CA GLN A 106 10.60 3.78 -4.38
C GLN A 106 11.60 2.62 -4.38
N ILE A 107 12.91 2.90 -4.25
CA ILE A 107 13.94 1.84 -4.08
C ILE A 107 13.69 1.05 -2.80
N ALA A 108 13.44 1.71 -1.68
CA ALA A 108 13.13 1.03 -0.42
C ALA A 108 11.88 0.15 -0.52
N SER A 109 10.87 0.60 -1.27
CA SER A 109 9.69 -0.21 -1.54
C SER A 109 10.02 -1.40 -2.45
N SER A 110 10.87 -1.22 -3.45
CA SER A 110 11.34 -2.31 -4.30
C SER A 110 12.10 -3.38 -3.48
N GLN A 111 12.96 -2.98 -2.54
CA GLN A 111 13.61 -3.89 -1.61
C GLN A 111 12.60 -4.68 -0.77
N LEU A 112 11.62 -3.99 -0.20
CA LEU A 112 10.57 -4.64 0.57
C LEU A 112 9.73 -5.60 -0.28
N ARG A 113 9.41 -5.24 -1.53
CA ARG A 113 8.67 -6.14 -2.44
C ARG A 113 9.50 -7.36 -2.81
N ALA A 114 10.80 -7.22 -3.04
CA ALA A 114 11.70 -8.34 -3.31
C ALA A 114 11.68 -9.35 -2.15
N VAL A 115 11.86 -8.88 -0.91
CA VAL A 115 11.79 -9.73 0.31
C VAL A 115 10.42 -10.38 0.48
N GLU A 116 9.34 -9.60 0.38
CA GLU A 116 7.97 -10.12 0.54
C GLU A 116 7.63 -11.20 -0.48
N SER A 117 8.11 -11.04 -1.70
CA SER A 117 7.81 -11.96 -2.79
C SER A 117 8.81 -13.10 -2.93
N GLY A 118 10.01 -12.98 -2.36
CA GLY A 118 11.12 -13.90 -2.61
C GLY A 118 11.53 -13.91 -4.08
N ARG A 119 11.49 -12.74 -4.73
CA ARG A 119 11.76 -12.57 -6.16
C ARG A 119 12.81 -11.49 -6.37
N TRP A 120 13.63 -11.69 -7.39
CA TRP A 120 14.38 -10.59 -7.96
C TRP A 120 13.44 -9.49 -8.41
N LEU A 121 13.81 -8.24 -8.14
CA LEU A 121 13.08 -7.08 -8.64
C LEU A 121 14.00 -6.18 -9.46
N VAL A 122 13.62 -5.93 -10.70
CA VAL A 122 14.35 -5.04 -11.60
C VAL A 122 13.55 -3.75 -11.73
N GLN A 123 14.08 -2.68 -11.16
CA GLN A 123 13.55 -1.33 -11.35
C GLN A 123 14.30 -0.65 -12.49
N VAL A 124 13.56 -0.09 -13.44
CA VAL A 124 14.12 0.62 -14.59
C VAL A 124 13.56 2.03 -14.64
N SER A 125 14.43 3.04 -14.62
CA SER A 125 14.01 4.44 -14.63
C SER A 125 14.92 5.29 -15.52
N PRO A 126 14.36 6.03 -16.50
CA PRO A 126 15.15 6.97 -17.28
C PRO A 126 15.63 8.17 -16.47
N THR A 127 14.95 8.55 -15.39
CA THR A 127 15.23 9.79 -14.62
C THR A 127 15.41 9.56 -13.13
N GLY A 128 15.05 8.39 -12.60
CA GLY A 128 15.22 7.98 -11.22
C GLY A 128 16.34 6.97 -11.05
N PHE A 129 16.24 6.15 -10.03
CA PHE A 129 17.16 5.03 -9.84
C PHE A 129 16.71 3.82 -10.65
N SER A 130 17.60 3.29 -11.50
CA SER A 130 17.50 1.92 -11.98
C SER A 130 18.29 1.01 -11.03
N ALA A 131 17.76 -0.18 -10.74
CA ALA A 131 18.38 -1.09 -9.79
C ALA A 131 18.00 -2.55 -10.04
N PHE A 132 18.94 -3.44 -9.69
CA PHE A 132 18.66 -4.85 -9.44
C PHE A 132 18.59 -5.07 -7.93
N VAL A 133 17.51 -5.67 -7.48
CA VAL A 133 17.26 -5.98 -6.08
C VAL A 133 17.07 -7.48 -5.93
N ASP A 134 17.91 -8.08 -5.08
CA ASP A 134 17.93 -9.51 -4.82
C ASP A 134 16.73 -9.94 -3.96
N PRO A 135 16.36 -11.22 -3.93
CA PRO A 135 15.23 -11.71 -3.12
C PRO A 135 15.34 -11.45 -1.61
N ASP A 136 16.55 -11.20 -1.09
CA ASP A 136 16.80 -10.80 0.30
C ASP A 136 16.68 -9.29 0.54
N GLY A 137 16.40 -8.51 -0.51
CA GLY A 137 16.27 -7.06 -0.45
C GLY A 137 17.58 -6.29 -0.66
N THR A 138 18.70 -6.97 -0.93
CA THR A 138 19.96 -6.32 -1.22
C THR A 138 19.91 -5.64 -2.60
N VAL A 139 20.34 -4.38 -2.68
CA VAL A 139 20.51 -3.69 -3.95
C VAL A 139 21.90 -4.04 -4.50
N SER A 140 21.94 -5.01 -5.41
CA SER A 140 23.20 -5.51 -5.98
C SER A 140 23.82 -4.54 -6.99
N GLN A 141 23.01 -3.80 -7.72
CA GLN A 141 23.44 -2.73 -8.63
C GLN A 141 22.43 -1.58 -8.64
N ARG A 142 22.93 -0.35 -8.74
CA ARG A 142 22.10 0.85 -8.84
C ARG A 142 22.77 1.96 -9.66
N THR A 143 21.96 2.72 -10.41
CA THR A 143 22.41 3.99 -11.02
C THR A 143 22.26 5.16 -10.04
N GLY A 144 22.89 6.30 -10.35
CA GLY A 144 22.55 7.59 -9.76
C GLY A 144 21.22 8.14 -10.31
N VAL A 145 20.74 9.23 -9.71
CA VAL A 145 19.57 9.97 -10.22
C VAL A 145 19.98 10.68 -11.52
N SER A 146 19.22 10.49 -12.59
CA SER A 146 19.49 11.07 -13.90
C SER A 146 20.90 10.74 -14.47
N GLU A 147 21.49 9.67 -14.01
CA GLU A 147 22.75 9.16 -14.55
C GLU A 147 22.47 8.45 -15.89
N GLN A 148 23.14 8.89 -16.95
CA GLN A 148 23.08 8.19 -18.24
C GLN A 148 23.96 6.93 -18.18
N LYS A 149 23.37 5.81 -17.74
CA LYS A 149 24.06 4.56 -17.54
C LYS A 149 23.17 3.37 -17.85
N VAL A 150 23.75 2.35 -18.44
CA VAL A 150 23.16 1.02 -18.59
C VAL A 150 23.82 0.11 -17.57
N ILE A 151 23.01 -0.58 -16.78
CA ILE A 151 23.47 -1.66 -15.89
C ILE A 151 22.92 -2.99 -16.42
N THR A 152 23.73 -4.03 -16.31
CA THR A 152 23.37 -5.37 -16.74
C THR A 152 23.59 -6.35 -15.59
N GLY A 153 22.77 -7.36 -15.50
CA GLY A 153 22.86 -8.36 -14.44
C GLY A 153 22.10 -9.64 -14.80
N THR A 154 22.31 -10.68 -14.01
CA THR A 154 21.56 -11.92 -14.10
C THR A 154 20.45 -11.91 -13.06
N VAL A 155 19.27 -12.30 -13.47
CA VAL A 155 18.07 -12.45 -12.62
C VAL A 155 17.69 -13.92 -12.63
N GLU A 156 17.58 -14.51 -11.44
CA GLU A 156 17.10 -15.88 -11.30
C GLU A 156 15.57 -15.90 -11.35
N MET A 157 15.04 -16.79 -12.14
CA MET A 157 13.59 -17.04 -12.24
C MET A 157 13.19 -17.99 -11.11
N LEU A 158 12.46 -17.47 -10.12
CA LEU A 158 12.13 -18.19 -8.89
C LEU A 158 10.61 -18.45 -8.81
N ASP A 159 10.22 -19.60 -8.25
CA ASP A 159 8.83 -20.02 -8.08
C ASP A 159 8.44 -20.32 -6.62
N SER A 160 9.39 -20.22 -5.69
CA SER A 160 9.16 -20.45 -4.26
C SER A 160 8.11 -19.49 -3.68
N THR A 161 7.44 -19.89 -2.60
CA THR A 161 6.43 -19.08 -1.93
C THR A 161 6.94 -18.66 -0.55
N THR A 162 6.94 -17.35 -0.27
CA THR A 162 7.26 -16.81 1.04
C THR A 162 6.05 -16.84 1.98
N PRO A 163 6.26 -16.79 3.32
CA PRO A 163 5.15 -16.60 4.26
C PRO A 163 4.33 -15.33 3.98
N ALA A 164 4.97 -14.25 3.54
CA ALA A 164 4.30 -13.01 3.17
C ALA A 164 3.39 -13.20 1.94
N GLN A 165 3.83 -13.98 0.94
CA GLN A 165 3.01 -14.35 -0.21
C GLN A 165 1.82 -15.23 0.18
N ALA A 166 2.04 -16.19 1.09
CA ALA A 166 0.99 -17.11 1.55
C ALA A 166 -0.06 -16.38 2.39
N LEU A 167 0.35 -15.70 3.45
CA LEU A 167 -0.52 -15.14 4.49
C LEU A 167 -1.00 -13.71 4.18
N GLY A 168 -0.18 -12.91 3.51
CA GLY A 168 -0.47 -11.51 3.17
C GLY A 168 -0.76 -10.66 4.40
N VAL A 169 -1.87 -9.95 4.39
CA VAL A 169 -2.29 -9.02 5.44
C VAL A 169 -2.89 -9.71 6.67
N LEU A 170 -3.21 -11.00 6.58
CA LEU A 170 -3.92 -11.74 7.64
C LEU A 170 -3.24 -11.66 9.03
N PRO A 171 -1.92 -11.85 9.18
CA PRO A 171 -1.28 -11.73 10.49
C PRO A 171 -1.43 -10.34 11.11
N ALA A 172 -1.33 -9.28 10.31
CA ALA A 172 -1.50 -7.91 10.78
C ALA A 172 -2.95 -7.66 11.26
N LEU A 173 -3.94 -8.16 10.52
CA LEU A 173 -5.35 -8.04 10.91
C LEU A 173 -5.65 -8.82 12.20
N LEU A 174 -5.09 -10.02 12.36
CA LEU A 174 -5.24 -10.80 13.59
C LEU A 174 -4.59 -10.11 14.78
N MET A 175 -3.40 -9.53 14.62
CA MET A 175 -2.75 -8.76 15.69
C MET A 175 -3.56 -7.52 16.05
N ALA A 176 -4.08 -6.78 15.08
CA ALA A 176 -4.94 -5.63 15.33
C ALA A 176 -6.24 -6.01 16.05
N ALA A 177 -6.89 -7.09 15.63
CA ALA A 177 -8.09 -7.60 16.28
C ALA A 177 -7.81 -8.04 17.73
N ALA A 178 -6.69 -8.74 17.97
CA ALA A 178 -6.26 -9.13 19.30
C ALA A 178 -5.97 -7.92 20.20
N ALA A 179 -5.29 -6.90 19.68
CA ALA A 179 -5.02 -5.67 20.42
C ALA A 179 -6.32 -4.94 20.81
N ILE A 180 -7.27 -4.84 19.89
CA ILE A 180 -8.60 -4.26 20.16
C ILE A 180 -9.34 -5.08 21.22
N ALA A 181 -9.35 -6.41 21.11
CA ALA A 181 -10.00 -7.28 22.09
C ALA A 181 -9.40 -7.12 23.49
N VAL A 182 -8.07 -7.07 23.59
CA VAL A 182 -7.37 -6.84 24.87
C VAL A 182 -7.71 -5.46 25.44
N ALA A 183 -7.71 -4.43 24.60
CA ALA A 183 -8.08 -3.06 25.03
C ALA A 183 -9.52 -3.04 25.56
N GLN A 184 -10.47 -3.59 24.83
CA GLN A 184 -11.87 -3.66 25.26
C GLN A 184 -12.04 -4.46 26.56
N TRP A 185 -11.27 -5.54 26.73
CA TRP A 185 -11.32 -6.35 27.96
C TRP A 185 -10.80 -5.56 29.17
N ARG A 186 -9.68 -4.84 29.00
CA ARG A 186 -9.07 -4.00 30.07
C ARG A 186 -9.93 -2.80 30.46
N PHE A 187 -10.66 -2.22 29.53
CA PHE A 187 -11.49 -1.02 29.74
C PHE A 187 -12.98 -1.37 29.95
N ARG A 188 -13.36 -2.64 30.14
CA ARG A 188 -14.71 -2.96 30.55
C ARG A 188 -14.96 -2.36 31.94
N PRO A 189 -15.96 -1.43 32.08
CA PRO A 189 -16.36 -0.96 33.41
C PRO A 189 -16.79 -2.17 34.24
N ALA A 190 -16.27 -2.26 35.47
CA ALA A 190 -16.74 -3.27 36.41
C ALA A 190 -18.28 -3.13 36.50
N ARG A 191 -18.99 -4.14 36.00
CA ARG A 191 -20.43 -4.22 36.22
C ARG A 191 -20.64 -4.16 37.71
N GLY A 192 -21.22 -3.05 38.20
CA GLY A 192 -21.58 -2.85 39.59
C GLY A 192 -22.36 -4.09 40.05
N ARG A 193 -21.81 -4.76 41.04
CA ARG A 193 -22.56 -5.75 41.84
C ARG A 193 -23.71 -4.94 42.41
N GLY A 194 -24.91 -5.08 41.83
CA GLY A 194 -26.14 -4.62 42.43
C GLY A 194 -26.27 -5.25 43.82
N GLY A 195 -25.96 -4.44 44.85
CA GLY A 195 -26.26 -4.76 46.21
C GLY A 195 -27.79 -4.75 46.35
N GLY A 196 -28.38 -5.95 46.36
CA GLY A 196 -29.69 -6.10 46.97
C GLY A 196 -29.48 -6.00 48.47
N GLY A 197 -30.10 -5.04 49.09
CA GLY A 197 -30.18 -4.91 50.54
C GLY A 197 -31.55 -4.32 50.86
N GLY A 198 -32.35 -5.21 51.45
CA GLY A 198 -33.76 -5.10 51.82
C GLY A 198 -34.06 -3.93 52.78
N GLY A 199 -35.31 -3.65 52.84
CA GLY A 199 -35.93 -2.61 53.59
C GLY A 199 -35.88 -2.84 55.11
N GLU A 200 -36.21 -1.79 55.81
CA GLU A 200 -37.08 -1.84 56.94
C GLU A 200 -37.62 -0.44 57.30
N SER A 201 -38.90 -0.43 57.52
CA SER A 201 -39.73 0.66 57.97
C SER A 201 -39.44 1.03 59.40
N SER A 202 -39.63 2.30 59.79
CA SER A 202 -40.47 2.67 60.92
C SER A 202 -40.50 4.21 61.13
N ASP A 203 -41.66 4.73 61.06
CA ASP A 203 -42.41 5.64 61.93
C ASP A 203 -41.66 6.82 62.62
N GLY A 204 -42.26 8.00 62.52
CA GLY A 204 -42.10 9.10 63.46
C GLY A 204 -42.16 10.50 62.93
N GLU A 205 -43.40 11.03 62.73
CA GLU A 205 -43.71 12.45 62.82
C GLU A 205 -43.55 12.95 64.28
N PRO A 206 -43.54 14.26 64.68
CA PRO A 206 -44.16 15.40 63.96
C PRO A 206 -43.40 16.74 64.05
N SER A 207 -43.88 17.68 63.20
CA SER A 207 -44.02 19.12 63.35
C SER A 207 -43.02 19.98 64.14
N GLU A 208 -42.53 21.01 63.45
CA GLU A 208 -42.73 22.40 63.95
C GLU A 208 -42.44 23.43 62.86
N THR A 209 -43.36 24.29 62.74
CA THR A 209 -43.37 25.57 62.00
C THR A 209 -42.26 26.51 62.49
N LEU A 210 -41.73 27.36 61.61
CA LEU A 210 -41.65 28.80 61.79
C LEU A 210 -41.05 29.52 60.57
N THR A 211 -41.64 30.60 60.30
CA THR A 211 -41.61 31.61 59.24
C THR A 211 -40.25 32.36 59.07
N PRO A 212 -40.07 33.08 57.92
CA PRO A 212 -38.85 33.81 57.61
C PRO A 212 -38.78 35.23 58.11
N PRO A 213 -37.73 35.96 57.98
CA PRO A 213 -37.80 37.31 57.50
C PRO A 213 -36.87 37.65 56.34
N ALA A 214 -37.27 38.72 55.70
CA ALA A 214 -36.88 39.37 54.49
C ALA A 214 -35.58 40.19 54.60
N SER A 215 -35.07 40.48 53.39
CA SER A 215 -34.38 41.70 52.96
C SER A 215 -33.05 42.17 53.64
N ALA A 216 -32.02 42.22 52.82
CA ALA A 216 -31.42 43.47 52.35
C ALA A 216 -30.53 43.10 51.14
#